data_a15a16f8f2e503cd57f63f742dfcaa96
#
_entry.id   a15a16f8f2e503cd57f63f742dfcaa96
#
_cell.length_a   1.000
_cell.length_b   1.000
_cell.length_c   1.000
_cell.angle_alpha   90.00
_cell.angle_beta   90.00
_cell.angle_gamma   90.00
#
_symmetry.space_group_name_H-M   'P 1'
#
loop_
_entity.id
_entity.type
_entity.pdbx_description
1 polymer ?
#
loop_
_entity_poly.entity_id
_entity_poly.type
_entity_poly.pdbx_seq_one_letter_code
_entity_poly.pdbx_strand_id
1 'polypeptide(L)'
;MQLKEVMKETGLSARAIKYYEQQKLIHVRKEENGYRCYTSEDVQILRRISVYRKLGISIVDIRALLKGEKKEILQKILDEKQKEHALHQKQIEALKQLIEHDEIQQAETCIDYETIGQAILDSVPGYYGTYFLYHFMPYLQGKIETIEQQQAYANIISFWDHTRIHIPFLLRVSTELIPRQSIESMVKQANERMQRLLQMNDEDYEKLKQQTIAGAKRRNNFFMRYHPVYRAQRKLMKQLQDYGYNDVFLKNMMILSSSYRQYHELLEKINQRLAVDIGLHYDSDYNLVMHEN
;
A
#
# COMPACT_ATOMS: atom_id res chain seq x y z
N MET A 1 20.86 -36.39 -1.07
CA MET A 1 19.57 -36.90 -1.60
C MET A 1 19.29 -36.27 -2.95
N GLN A 2 18.68 -37.01 -3.85
CA GLN A 2 18.26 -36.50 -5.15
C GLN A 2 16.86 -35.86 -5.09
N LEU A 3 16.52 -35.02 -6.09
CA LEU A 3 15.26 -34.26 -6.15
C LEU A 3 14.01 -35.16 -5.94
N LYS A 4 13.97 -36.36 -6.53
CA LYS A 4 12.82 -37.29 -6.40
C LYS A 4 12.59 -37.72 -4.94
N GLU A 5 13.65 -37.95 -4.20
CA GLU A 5 13.60 -38.37 -2.79
C GLU A 5 13.11 -37.19 -1.93
N VAL A 6 13.64 -35.98 -2.19
CA VAL A 6 13.22 -34.75 -1.50
C VAL A 6 11.74 -34.45 -1.73
N MET A 7 11.26 -34.63 -2.97
CA MET A 7 9.82 -34.47 -3.29
C MET A 7 8.95 -35.45 -2.48
N LYS A 8 9.37 -36.69 -2.37
CA LYS A 8 8.66 -37.75 -1.61
C LYS A 8 8.64 -37.42 -0.11
N GLU A 9 9.75 -36.95 0.44
CA GLU A 9 9.86 -36.63 1.86
C GLU A 9 9.15 -35.31 2.29
N THR A 10 9.13 -34.31 1.41
CA THR A 10 8.61 -33.00 1.74
C THR A 10 7.18 -32.76 1.23
N GLY A 11 6.71 -33.61 0.32
CA GLY A 11 5.42 -33.42 -0.37
C GLY A 11 5.40 -32.22 -1.33
N LEU A 12 6.56 -31.64 -1.63
CA LEU A 12 6.67 -30.48 -2.52
C LEU A 12 6.90 -30.90 -3.96
N SER A 13 6.36 -30.14 -4.90
CA SER A 13 6.63 -30.34 -6.32
C SER A 13 8.06 -29.88 -6.69
N ALA A 14 8.64 -30.45 -7.76
CA ALA A 14 9.93 -30.01 -8.28
C ALA A 14 9.96 -28.50 -8.59
N ARG A 15 8.84 -27.94 -9.07
CA ARG A 15 8.69 -26.52 -9.36
C ARG A 15 8.77 -25.67 -8.08
N ALA A 16 8.12 -26.12 -7.01
CA ALA A 16 8.16 -25.42 -5.72
C ALA A 16 9.57 -25.42 -5.12
N ILE A 17 10.27 -26.56 -5.15
CA ILE A 17 11.64 -26.68 -4.65
C ILE A 17 12.58 -25.76 -5.44
N LYS A 18 12.49 -25.76 -6.78
CA LYS A 18 13.27 -24.87 -7.64
C LYS A 18 12.98 -23.39 -7.36
N TYR A 19 11.72 -23.04 -7.11
CA TYR A 19 11.32 -21.69 -6.74
C TYR A 19 11.97 -21.25 -5.42
N TYR A 20 11.98 -22.11 -4.39
CA TYR A 20 12.61 -21.79 -3.11
C TYR A 20 14.14 -21.67 -3.21
N GLU A 21 14.79 -22.45 -4.08
CA GLU A 21 16.19 -22.27 -4.45
C GLU A 21 16.44 -20.88 -5.09
N GLN A 22 15.61 -20.49 -6.07
CA GLN A 22 15.68 -19.18 -6.70
C GLN A 22 15.47 -18.03 -5.71
N GLN A 23 14.57 -18.22 -4.73
CA GLN A 23 14.34 -17.27 -3.65
C GLN A 23 15.44 -17.26 -2.58
N LYS A 24 16.51 -18.05 -2.75
CA LYS A 24 17.64 -18.20 -1.81
C LYS A 24 17.21 -18.61 -0.40
N LEU A 25 16.13 -19.39 -0.29
CA LEU A 25 15.68 -19.97 0.98
C LEU A 25 16.43 -21.28 1.32
N ILE A 26 16.96 -21.95 0.30
CA ILE A 26 17.85 -23.11 0.41
C ILE A 26 19.05 -22.92 -0.52
N HIS A 27 20.18 -23.53 -0.17
CA HIS A 27 21.42 -23.48 -0.95
C HIS A 27 21.80 -24.89 -1.41
N VAL A 28 21.39 -25.25 -2.62
CA VAL A 28 21.59 -26.58 -3.17
C VAL A 28 22.94 -26.69 -3.86
N ARG A 29 23.74 -27.69 -3.49
CA ARG A 29 24.99 -28.00 -4.17
C ARG A 29 24.71 -28.76 -5.47
N LYS A 30 25.51 -28.48 -6.51
CA LYS A 30 25.54 -29.27 -7.74
C LYS A 30 26.76 -30.16 -7.72
N GLU A 31 26.59 -31.43 -8.04
CA GLU A 31 27.68 -32.38 -8.26
C GLU A 31 28.38 -32.06 -9.59
N GLU A 32 29.56 -32.65 -9.82
CA GLU A 32 30.34 -32.51 -11.05
C GLU A 32 29.56 -32.89 -12.31
N ASN A 33 28.62 -33.82 -12.18
CA ASN A 33 27.70 -34.27 -13.24
C ASN A 33 26.52 -33.30 -13.48
N GLY A 34 26.46 -32.18 -12.77
CA GLY A 34 25.41 -31.16 -12.88
C GLY A 34 24.11 -31.45 -12.11
N TYR A 35 23.99 -32.60 -11.46
CA TYR A 35 22.80 -32.94 -10.67
C TYR A 35 22.78 -32.21 -9.33
N ARG A 36 21.56 -31.87 -8.87
CA ARG A 36 21.32 -31.25 -7.56
C ARG A 36 21.42 -32.27 -6.45
N CYS A 37 22.24 -31.99 -5.47
CA CYS A 37 22.36 -32.81 -4.26
C CYS A 37 21.85 -32.02 -3.05
N TYR A 38 20.86 -32.55 -2.36
CA TYR A 38 20.22 -31.95 -1.19
C TYR A 38 20.73 -32.63 0.08
N THR A 39 21.06 -31.82 1.07
CA THR A 39 21.43 -32.28 2.40
C THR A 39 20.21 -32.59 3.26
N SER A 40 20.38 -33.29 4.37
CA SER A 40 19.31 -33.50 5.36
C SER A 40 18.81 -32.18 5.94
N GLU A 41 19.68 -31.17 6.04
CA GLU A 41 19.34 -29.81 6.49
C GLU A 41 18.44 -29.10 5.47
N ASP A 42 18.75 -29.20 4.18
CA ASP A 42 17.90 -28.65 3.12
C ASP A 42 16.48 -29.23 3.17
N VAL A 43 16.38 -30.55 3.41
CA VAL A 43 15.07 -31.21 3.55
C VAL A 43 14.31 -30.71 4.77
N GLN A 44 14.98 -30.50 5.90
CA GLN A 44 14.33 -29.90 7.09
C GLN A 44 13.86 -28.48 6.84
N ILE A 45 14.67 -27.66 6.16
CA ILE A 45 14.27 -26.30 5.78
C ILE A 45 13.07 -26.35 4.83
N LEU A 46 13.07 -27.20 3.82
CA LEU A 46 11.95 -27.37 2.89
C LEU A 46 10.66 -27.81 3.60
N ARG A 47 10.75 -28.70 4.59
CA ARG A 47 9.60 -29.08 5.43
C ARG A 47 9.06 -27.89 6.22
N ARG A 48 9.92 -27.07 6.83
CA ARG A 48 9.51 -25.82 7.52
C ARG A 48 8.84 -24.86 6.56
N ILE A 49 9.41 -24.63 5.38
CA ILE A 49 8.82 -23.79 4.34
C ILE A 49 7.44 -24.31 3.95
N SER A 50 7.30 -25.64 3.77
CA SER A 50 6.00 -26.25 3.42
C SER A 50 4.94 -25.97 4.49
N VAL A 51 5.27 -26.11 5.77
CA VAL A 51 4.35 -25.79 6.88
C VAL A 51 3.99 -24.30 6.89
N TYR A 52 4.97 -23.42 6.80
CA TYR A 52 4.73 -21.98 6.78
C TYR A 52 3.85 -21.55 5.60
N ARG A 53 4.07 -22.13 4.42
CA ARG A 53 3.21 -21.87 3.25
C ARG A 53 1.77 -22.35 3.44
N LYS A 54 1.56 -23.50 4.06
CA LYS A 54 0.21 -24.00 4.43
C LYS A 54 -0.50 -23.08 5.43
N LEU A 55 0.25 -22.41 6.29
CA LEU A 55 -0.27 -21.37 7.19
C LEU A 55 -0.50 -20.02 6.49
N GLY A 56 -0.22 -19.91 5.19
CA GLY A 56 -0.40 -18.68 4.42
C GLY A 56 0.72 -17.64 4.61
N ILE A 57 1.84 -18.03 5.25
CA ILE A 57 2.96 -17.12 5.53
C ILE A 57 3.67 -16.74 4.23
N SER A 58 4.01 -15.46 4.09
CA SER A 58 4.67 -14.92 2.89
C SER A 58 6.12 -15.42 2.77
N ILE A 59 6.66 -15.40 1.55
CA ILE A 59 8.08 -15.75 1.31
C ILE A 59 9.04 -14.81 2.03
N VAL A 60 8.65 -13.55 2.19
CA VAL A 60 9.45 -12.54 2.90
C VAL A 60 9.56 -12.89 4.38
N ASP A 61 8.42 -13.21 5.01
CA ASP A 61 8.35 -13.60 6.43
C ASP A 61 9.04 -14.95 6.66
N ILE A 62 8.87 -15.91 5.76
CA ILE A 62 9.58 -17.20 5.82
C ILE A 62 11.10 -16.98 5.83
N ARG A 63 11.61 -16.04 5.03
CA ARG A 63 13.05 -15.72 5.02
C ARG A 63 13.51 -15.17 6.36
N ALA A 64 12.73 -14.32 7.01
CA ALA A 64 13.02 -13.78 8.33
C ALA A 64 12.92 -14.87 9.42
N LEU A 65 11.89 -15.73 9.36
CA LEU A 65 11.72 -16.88 10.26
C LEU A 65 12.88 -17.88 10.20
N LEU A 66 13.47 -18.09 9.02
CA LEU A 66 14.63 -18.96 8.86
C LEU A 66 15.92 -18.36 9.41
N LYS A 67 15.99 -17.01 9.56
CA LYS A 67 17.14 -16.28 10.14
C LYS A 67 17.14 -16.24 11.67
N GLY A 68 16.05 -16.54 12.34
CA GLY A 68 16.03 -16.67 13.80
C GLY A 68 14.96 -15.86 14.57
N GLU A 69 14.32 -14.88 14.01
CA GLU A 69 13.31 -14.01 14.66
C GLU A 69 11.91 -14.66 14.72
N LYS A 70 11.85 -15.87 15.29
CA LYS A 70 10.66 -16.73 15.12
C LYS A 70 9.45 -16.28 15.92
N LYS A 71 9.64 -15.91 17.20
CA LYS A 71 8.51 -15.70 18.13
C LYS A 71 7.72 -14.45 17.77
N GLU A 72 8.41 -13.35 17.52
CA GLU A 72 7.78 -12.05 17.22
C GLU A 72 7.04 -12.08 15.89
N ILE A 73 7.67 -12.63 14.84
CA ILE A 73 7.04 -12.73 13.52
C ILE A 73 5.82 -13.66 13.56
N LEU A 74 5.92 -14.81 14.22
CA LEU A 74 4.79 -15.74 14.32
C LEU A 74 3.66 -15.16 15.17
N GLN A 75 3.98 -14.42 16.26
CA GLN A 75 2.97 -13.73 17.05
C GLN A 75 2.23 -12.68 16.23
N LYS A 76 2.96 -11.85 15.48
CA LYS A 76 2.37 -10.86 14.59
C LYS A 76 1.42 -11.49 13.57
N ILE A 77 1.85 -12.57 12.91
CA ILE A 77 1.02 -13.29 11.93
C ILE A 77 -0.22 -13.89 12.59
N LEU A 78 -0.08 -14.40 13.82
CA LEU A 78 -1.21 -14.91 14.60
C LEU A 78 -2.23 -13.80 14.88
N ASP A 79 -1.76 -12.65 15.36
CA ASP A 79 -2.61 -11.49 15.70
C ASP A 79 -3.36 -10.98 14.44
N GLU A 80 -2.68 -10.91 13.30
CA GLU A 80 -3.31 -10.55 12.01
C GLU A 80 -4.42 -11.56 11.62
N LYS A 81 -4.14 -12.86 11.72
CA LYS A 81 -5.13 -13.89 11.41
C LYS A 81 -6.31 -13.92 12.38
N GLN A 82 -6.08 -13.60 13.65
CA GLN A 82 -7.17 -13.48 14.63
C GLN A 82 -8.08 -12.28 14.30
N LYS A 83 -7.50 -11.16 13.87
CA LYS A 83 -8.28 -9.99 13.40
C LYS A 83 -9.11 -10.33 12.15
N GLU A 84 -8.51 -10.96 11.14
CA GLU A 84 -9.23 -11.44 9.96
C GLU A 84 -10.38 -12.39 10.33
N HIS A 85 -10.12 -13.33 11.24
CA HIS A 85 -11.15 -14.26 11.69
C HIS A 85 -12.30 -13.56 12.40
N ALA A 86 -12.00 -12.59 13.27
CA ALA A 86 -13.04 -11.81 13.96
C ALA A 86 -13.91 -11.02 12.97
N LEU A 87 -13.30 -10.43 11.93
CA LEU A 87 -14.04 -9.76 10.85
C LEU A 87 -14.97 -10.76 10.09
N HIS A 88 -14.43 -11.90 9.69
CA HIS A 88 -15.23 -12.93 9.02
C HIS A 88 -16.39 -13.44 9.88
N GLN A 89 -16.19 -13.56 11.20
CA GLN A 89 -17.28 -13.94 12.12
C GLN A 89 -18.41 -12.91 12.11
N LYS A 90 -18.08 -11.61 12.14
CA LYS A 90 -19.07 -10.52 12.03
C LYS A 90 -19.83 -10.57 10.71
N GLN A 91 -19.13 -10.80 9.60
CA GLN A 91 -19.75 -10.94 8.28
C GLN A 91 -20.70 -12.15 8.20
N ILE A 92 -20.31 -13.29 8.78
CA ILE A 92 -21.14 -14.48 8.86
C ILE A 92 -22.41 -14.18 9.69
N GLU A 93 -22.27 -13.48 10.80
CA GLU A 93 -23.43 -13.13 11.64
C GLU A 93 -24.39 -12.17 10.92
N ALA A 94 -23.86 -11.16 10.24
CA ALA A 94 -24.66 -10.26 9.41
C ALA A 94 -25.43 -11.01 8.30
N LEU A 95 -24.78 -11.98 7.64
CA LEU A 95 -25.44 -12.82 6.64
C LEU A 95 -26.56 -13.67 7.24
N LYS A 96 -26.38 -14.21 8.45
CA LYS A 96 -27.46 -14.93 9.14
C LYS A 96 -28.65 -14.03 9.43
N GLN A 97 -28.40 -12.81 9.93
CA GLN A 97 -29.47 -11.84 10.19
C GLN A 97 -30.24 -11.49 8.91
N LEU A 98 -29.58 -11.32 7.78
CA LEU A 98 -30.22 -11.09 6.50
C LEU A 98 -31.03 -12.31 6.03
N ILE A 99 -30.55 -13.53 6.25
CA ILE A 99 -31.27 -14.76 5.88
C ILE A 99 -32.52 -14.95 6.74
N GLU A 100 -32.41 -14.66 8.04
CA GLU A 100 -33.49 -14.93 9.00
C GLU A 100 -34.61 -13.85 9.01
N HIS A 101 -34.20 -12.58 8.82
CA HIS A 101 -35.07 -11.43 9.05
C HIS A 101 -35.25 -10.51 7.84
N ASP A 102 -34.37 -10.63 6.81
CA ASP A 102 -34.35 -9.72 5.64
C ASP A 102 -34.29 -8.22 6.05
N GLU A 103 -33.73 -7.93 7.24
CA GLU A 103 -33.63 -6.58 7.79
C GLU A 103 -32.23 -6.05 7.67
N ILE A 104 -32.01 -5.12 6.70
CA ILE A 104 -30.70 -4.49 6.41
C ILE A 104 -30.15 -3.77 7.63
N GLN A 105 -30.98 -3.07 8.41
CA GLN A 105 -30.55 -2.30 9.58
C GLN A 105 -29.90 -3.17 10.67
N GLN A 106 -30.42 -4.38 10.90
CA GLN A 106 -29.81 -5.30 11.86
C GLN A 106 -28.49 -5.87 11.35
N ALA A 107 -28.39 -6.16 10.06
CA ALA A 107 -27.15 -6.59 9.45
C ALA A 107 -26.08 -5.49 9.48
N GLU A 108 -26.43 -4.22 9.27
CA GLU A 108 -25.52 -3.07 9.38
C GLU A 108 -24.90 -2.95 10.77
N THR A 109 -25.66 -3.23 11.86
CA THR A 109 -25.11 -3.18 13.23
C THR A 109 -24.05 -4.26 13.48
N CYS A 110 -24.10 -5.37 12.74
CA CYS A 110 -23.09 -6.43 12.83
C CYS A 110 -21.84 -6.13 12.03
N ILE A 111 -21.96 -5.32 10.96
CA ILE A 111 -20.84 -4.94 10.08
C ILE A 111 -20.36 -3.53 10.45
N ASP A 112 -19.80 -3.40 11.64
CA ASP A 112 -19.14 -2.15 12.01
C ASP A 112 -17.73 -2.13 11.37
N TYR A 113 -17.49 -1.22 10.43
CA TYR A 113 -16.17 -1.07 9.84
C TYR A 113 -15.15 -0.72 10.91
N GLU A 114 -14.07 -1.49 11.00
CA GLU A 114 -13.03 -1.24 11.99
C GLU A 114 -12.34 0.11 11.74
N THR A 115 -12.28 0.55 10.48
CA THR A 115 -11.65 1.83 10.10
C THR A 115 -12.37 2.52 8.95
N ILE A 116 -12.23 3.85 8.90
CA ILE A 116 -12.69 4.70 7.78
C ILE A 116 -12.12 4.20 6.46
N GLY A 117 -10.84 3.82 6.45
CA GLY A 117 -10.15 3.32 5.26
C GLY A 117 -10.79 2.06 4.70
N GLN A 118 -11.20 1.12 5.56
CA GLN A 118 -11.88 -0.10 5.14
C GLN A 118 -13.24 0.23 4.53
N ALA A 119 -14.04 1.08 5.19
CA ALA A 119 -15.33 1.51 4.69
C ALA A 119 -15.25 2.13 3.28
N ILE A 120 -14.26 2.98 3.05
CA ILE A 120 -14.06 3.62 1.74
C ILE A 120 -13.61 2.58 0.69
N LEU A 121 -12.69 1.67 1.02
CA LEU A 121 -12.23 0.63 0.09
C LEU A 121 -13.36 -0.28 -0.38
N ASP A 122 -14.26 -0.64 0.52
CA ASP A 122 -15.40 -1.51 0.20
C ASP A 122 -16.45 -0.77 -0.66
N SER A 123 -16.59 0.55 -0.46
CA SER A 123 -17.51 1.38 -1.23
C SER A 123 -16.97 1.80 -2.60
N VAL A 124 -15.63 1.82 -2.78
CA VAL A 124 -14.97 2.19 -4.05
C VAL A 124 -14.27 0.95 -4.62
N PRO A 125 -14.99 0.05 -5.28
CA PRO A 125 -14.45 -1.23 -5.73
C PRO A 125 -13.44 -1.06 -6.86
N GLY A 126 -12.52 -2.03 -6.93
CA GLY A 126 -11.59 -2.18 -8.01
C GLY A 126 -10.30 -1.39 -7.86
N TYR A 127 -9.63 -1.22 -9.02
CA TYR A 127 -8.29 -0.64 -9.07
C TYR A 127 -8.22 0.81 -8.55
N TYR A 128 -9.28 1.59 -8.72
CA TYR A 128 -9.33 2.98 -8.25
C TYR A 128 -9.19 3.08 -6.73
N GLY A 129 -9.97 2.31 -5.99
CA GLY A 129 -9.89 2.28 -4.53
C GLY A 129 -8.48 1.90 -4.08
N THR A 130 -7.94 0.82 -4.63
CA THR A 130 -6.61 0.35 -4.26
C THR A 130 -5.50 1.34 -4.61
N TYR A 131 -5.54 1.97 -5.78
CA TYR A 131 -4.47 2.87 -6.24
C TYR A 131 -4.47 4.21 -5.49
N PHE A 132 -5.64 4.87 -5.40
CA PHE A 132 -5.74 6.20 -4.81
C PHE A 132 -5.81 6.17 -3.29
N LEU A 133 -6.58 5.25 -2.73
CA LEU A 133 -6.79 5.19 -1.29
C LEU A 133 -5.63 4.57 -0.54
N TYR A 134 -4.82 3.71 -1.19
CA TYR A 134 -3.65 3.13 -0.56
C TYR A 134 -2.72 4.18 0.05
N HIS A 135 -2.57 5.32 -0.62
CA HIS A 135 -1.78 6.45 -0.13
C HIS A 135 -2.34 7.09 1.15
N PHE A 136 -3.66 7.05 1.33
CA PHE A 136 -4.37 7.64 2.46
C PHE A 136 -4.57 6.67 3.63
N MET A 137 -4.46 5.37 3.38
CA MET A 137 -4.70 4.33 4.38
C MET A 137 -4.01 4.56 5.72
N PRO A 138 -2.75 5.05 5.80
CA PRO A 138 -2.11 5.33 7.08
C PRO A 138 -2.87 6.33 7.96
N TYR A 139 -3.62 7.21 7.35
CA TYR A 139 -4.36 8.28 8.02
C TYR A 139 -5.82 7.93 8.31
N LEU A 140 -6.33 6.84 7.75
CA LEU A 140 -7.74 6.44 7.81
C LEU A 140 -7.96 5.25 8.76
N GLN A 141 -7.14 5.14 9.81
CA GLN A 141 -7.22 4.04 10.78
C GLN A 141 -8.24 4.29 11.91
N GLY A 142 -8.84 5.48 11.97
CA GLY A 142 -9.90 5.82 12.92
C GLY A 142 -11.27 5.30 12.48
N LYS A 143 -12.28 5.54 13.34
CA LYS A 143 -13.70 5.31 13.04
C LYS A 143 -14.39 6.63 12.68
N ILE A 144 -15.56 6.52 12.05
CA ILE A 144 -16.46 7.66 11.84
C ILE A 144 -17.24 7.88 13.15
N GLU A 145 -16.98 9.00 13.82
CA GLU A 145 -17.54 9.27 15.15
C GLU A 145 -18.49 10.47 15.15
N THR A 146 -18.41 11.35 14.14
CA THR A 146 -19.20 12.58 14.09
C THR A 146 -20.08 12.66 12.85
N ILE A 147 -21.15 13.46 12.93
CA ILE A 147 -22.05 13.75 11.79
C ILE A 147 -21.27 14.40 10.64
N GLU A 148 -20.31 15.26 10.95
CA GLU A 148 -19.47 15.90 9.94
C GLU A 148 -18.60 14.87 9.19
N GLN A 149 -18.06 13.89 9.91
CA GLN A 149 -17.32 12.79 9.30
C GLN A 149 -18.22 11.88 8.45
N GLN A 150 -19.46 11.63 8.89
CA GLN A 150 -20.44 10.88 8.09
C GLN A 150 -20.74 11.59 6.78
N GLN A 151 -20.97 12.91 6.83
CA GLN A 151 -21.20 13.72 5.63
C GLN A 151 -19.97 13.75 4.72
N ALA A 152 -18.78 13.90 5.28
CA ALA A 152 -17.52 13.87 4.53
C ALA A 152 -17.30 12.51 3.85
N TYR A 153 -17.62 11.42 4.53
CA TYR A 153 -17.59 10.07 3.95
C TYR A 153 -18.56 9.96 2.77
N ALA A 154 -19.82 10.37 2.94
CA ALA A 154 -20.81 10.35 1.86
C ALA A 154 -20.37 11.19 0.65
N ASN A 155 -19.77 12.35 0.88
CA ASN A 155 -19.23 13.20 -0.18
C ASN A 155 -18.08 12.54 -0.94
N ILE A 156 -17.21 11.79 -0.27
CA ILE A 156 -16.12 11.03 -0.90
C ILE A 156 -16.68 9.92 -1.77
N ILE A 157 -17.66 9.16 -1.28
CA ILE A 157 -18.30 8.12 -2.08
C ILE A 157 -18.97 8.73 -3.31
N SER A 158 -19.78 9.79 -3.12
CA SER A 158 -20.41 10.52 -4.23
C SER A 158 -19.39 11.06 -5.24
N PHE A 159 -18.24 11.56 -4.78
CA PHE A 159 -17.16 12.00 -5.68
C PHE A 159 -16.70 10.84 -6.58
N TRP A 160 -16.45 9.65 -6.03
CA TRP A 160 -16.01 8.50 -6.81
C TRP A 160 -17.09 7.96 -7.74
N ASP A 161 -18.36 7.96 -7.33
CA ASP A 161 -19.49 7.53 -8.16
C ASP A 161 -19.65 8.40 -9.41
N HIS A 162 -19.36 9.70 -9.31
CA HIS A 162 -19.47 10.66 -10.41
C HIS A 162 -18.16 10.81 -11.20
N THR A 163 -17.06 10.27 -10.70
CA THR A 163 -15.73 10.40 -11.31
C THR A 163 -15.49 9.32 -12.35
N ARG A 164 -15.56 9.66 -13.64
CA ARG A 164 -15.27 8.75 -14.77
C ARG A 164 -13.83 8.91 -15.25
N ILE A 165 -12.89 8.42 -14.47
CA ILE A 165 -11.46 8.46 -14.81
C ILE A 165 -11.03 7.15 -15.41
N HIS A 166 -10.35 7.22 -16.55
CA HIS A 166 -9.72 6.07 -17.18
C HIS A 166 -8.26 5.99 -16.77
N ILE A 167 -7.89 4.99 -15.93
CA ILE A 167 -6.49 4.77 -15.57
C ILE A 167 -5.78 4.13 -16.78
N PRO A 168 -4.75 4.79 -17.34
CA PRO A 168 -4.00 4.24 -18.44
C PRO A 168 -3.38 2.88 -18.10
N PHE A 169 -3.40 1.95 -19.05
CA PHE A 169 -2.87 0.58 -18.87
C PHE A 169 -1.44 0.56 -18.32
N LEU A 170 -0.58 1.48 -18.79
CA LEU A 170 0.81 1.59 -18.31
C LEU A 170 0.90 1.89 -16.80
N LEU A 171 -0.01 2.68 -16.27
CA LEU A 171 -0.04 2.97 -14.81
C LEU A 171 -0.54 1.74 -14.04
N ARG A 172 -1.53 1.01 -14.56
CA ARG A 172 -2.00 -0.23 -13.93
C ARG A 172 -0.87 -1.25 -13.80
N VAL A 173 -0.15 -1.51 -14.89
CA VAL A 173 0.98 -2.45 -14.89
C VAL A 173 2.11 -1.99 -13.97
N SER A 174 2.44 -0.69 -13.97
CA SER A 174 3.51 -0.16 -13.11
C SER A 174 3.21 -0.29 -11.62
N THR A 175 1.94 -0.21 -11.23
CA THR A 175 1.52 -0.34 -9.82
C THR A 175 1.39 -1.78 -9.36
N GLU A 176 1.06 -2.72 -10.24
CA GLU A 176 1.05 -4.15 -9.92
C GLU A 176 2.47 -4.68 -9.60
N LEU A 177 3.50 -4.02 -10.10
CA LEU A 177 4.91 -4.35 -9.84
C LEU A 177 5.42 -3.81 -8.50
N ILE A 178 4.69 -2.90 -7.85
CA ILE A 178 5.09 -2.35 -6.54
C ILE A 178 4.73 -3.37 -5.45
N PRO A 179 5.70 -3.81 -4.63
CA PRO A 179 5.41 -4.69 -3.50
C PRO A 179 4.39 -4.04 -2.56
N ARG A 180 3.30 -4.72 -2.27
CA ARG A 180 2.33 -4.24 -1.28
C ARG A 180 2.99 -4.25 0.10
N GLN A 181 3.03 -3.10 0.74
CA GLN A 181 3.45 -2.96 2.12
C GLN A 181 2.28 -3.27 3.06
N SER A 182 2.57 -3.76 4.26
CA SER A 182 1.53 -3.89 5.28
C SER A 182 1.06 -2.50 5.74
N ILE A 183 -0.20 -2.38 6.14
CA ILE A 183 -0.78 -1.13 6.65
C ILE A 183 0.05 -0.60 7.83
N GLU A 184 0.50 -1.48 8.72
CA GLU A 184 1.36 -1.10 9.87
C GLU A 184 2.68 -0.46 9.43
N SER A 185 3.34 -1.03 8.40
CA SER A 185 4.56 -0.45 7.83
C SER A 185 4.30 0.93 7.24
N MET A 186 3.17 1.11 6.58
CA MET A 186 2.75 2.39 6.00
C MET A 186 2.43 3.43 7.09
N VAL A 187 1.72 3.03 8.15
CA VAL A 187 1.43 3.88 9.30
C VAL A 187 2.72 4.31 9.99
N LYS A 188 3.64 3.38 10.22
CA LYS A 188 4.96 3.69 10.78
C LYS A 188 5.72 4.72 9.92
N GLN A 189 5.80 4.49 8.62
CA GLN A 189 6.46 5.42 7.69
C GLN A 189 5.78 6.79 7.62
N ALA A 190 4.43 6.82 7.67
CA ALA A 190 3.67 8.07 7.70
C ALA A 190 3.95 8.86 8.99
N ASN A 191 3.99 8.18 10.15
CA ASN A 191 4.32 8.80 11.42
C ASN A 191 5.78 9.32 11.45
N GLU A 192 6.75 8.54 10.96
CA GLU A 192 8.13 8.98 10.84
C GLU A 192 8.28 10.18 9.89
N ARG A 193 7.51 10.22 8.80
CA ARG A 193 7.46 11.36 7.89
C ARG A 193 6.85 12.59 8.57
N MET A 194 5.75 12.41 9.28
CA MET A 194 5.12 13.49 10.07
C MET A 194 6.09 14.08 11.07
N GLN A 195 6.78 13.25 11.85
CA GLN A 195 7.77 13.70 12.83
C GLN A 195 8.91 14.48 12.18
N ARG A 196 9.43 14.01 11.06
CA ARG A 196 10.46 14.74 10.30
C ARG A 196 9.98 16.11 9.83
N LEU A 197 8.74 16.22 9.36
CA LEU A 197 8.16 17.49 8.92
C LEU A 197 7.93 18.45 10.09
N LEU A 198 7.48 17.94 11.24
CA LEU A 198 7.27 18.73 12.47
C LEU A 198 8.58 19.27 13.06
N GLN A 199 9.65 18.48 12.96
CA GLN A 199 10.97 18.80 13.51
C GLN A 199 11.91 19.48 12.50
N MET A 200 11.42 19.76 11.28
CA MET A 200 12.19 20.31 10.20
C MET A 200 12.77 21.68 10.58
N ASN A 201 14.08 21.76 10.63
CA ASN A 201 14.82 23.02 10.79
C ASN A 201 15.21 23.63 9.43
N ASP A 202 15.86 24.79 9.44
CA ASP A 202 16.24 25.46 8.19
C ASP A 202 17.27 24.67 7.38
N GLU A 203 18.15 23.91 8.02
CA GLU A 203 19.13 23.06 7.32
C GLU A 203 18.44 21.90 6.60
N ASP A 204 17.45 21.26 7.25
CA ASP A 204 16.66 20.19 6.65
C ASP A 204 15.78 20.71 5.51
N TYR A 205 15.24 21.93 5.66
CA TYR A 205 14.50 22.59 4.60
C TYR A 205 15.39 22.89 3.38
N GLU A 206 16.61 23.39 3.58
CA GLU A 206 17.54 23.63 2.48
C GLU A 206 17.92 22.33 1.76
N LYS A 207 18.13 21.23 2.49
CA LYS A 207 18.33 19.90 1.89
C LYS A 207 17.12 19.47 1.06
N LEU A 208 15.91 19.64 1.58
CA LEU A 208 14.67 19.34 0.87
C LEU A 208 14.53 20.19 -0.39
N LYS A 209 14.82 21.49 -0.31
CA LYS A 209 14.80 22.43 -1.44
C LYS A 209 15.76 21.97 -2.55
N GLN A 210 17.00 21.62 -2.21
CA GLN A 210 17.97 21.11 -3.18
C GLN A 210 17.52 19.78 -3.83
N GLN A 211 16.95 18.88 -3.05
CA GLN A 211 16.38 17.62 -3.57
C GLN A 211 15.19 17.88 -4.51
N THR A 212 14.35 18.87 -4.18
CA THR A 212 13.21 19.27 -5.00
C THR A 212 13.67 19.87 -6.32
N ILE A 213 14.67 20.76 -6.30
CA ILE A 213 15.29 21.33 -7.50
C ILE A 213 15.86 20.23 -8.40
N ALA A 214 16.67 19.33 -7.84
CA ALA A 214 17.24 18.21 -8.58
C ALA A 214 16.17 17.29 -9.17
N GLY A 215 15.12 17.02 -8.39
CA GLY A 215 13.97 16.22 -8.81
C GLY A 215 13.17 16.86 -9.95
N ALA A 216 12.90 18.17 -9.87
CA ALA A 216 12.20 18.92 -10.90
C ALA A 216 13.03 18.97 -12.20
N LYS A 217 14.32 19.29 -12.13
CA LYS A 217 15.24 19.27 -13.28
C LYS A 217 15.27 17.90 -13.97
N ARG A 218 15.34 16.81 -13.18
CA ARG A 218 15.30 15.44 -13.72
C ARG A 218 13.99 15.12 -14.42
N ARG A 219 12.84 15.49 -13.83
CA ARG A 219 11.52 15.25 -14.41
C ARG A 219 11.27 16.07 -15.68
N ASN A 220 11.84 17.27 -15.75
CA ASN A 220 11.71 18.16 -16.92
C ASN A 220 12.75 17.89 -18.01
N ASN A 221 13.70 16.97 -17.78
CA ASN A 221 14.59 16.50 -18.83
C ASN A 221 13.77 15.95 -20.02
N PHE A 222 14.24 16.20 -21.25
CA PHE A 222 13.57 15.81 -22.49
C PHE A 222 13.07 14.36 -22.48
N PHE A 223 13.90 13.40 -22.09
CA PHE A 223 13.54 11.97 -22.06
C PHE A 223 12.42 11.68 -21.05
N MET A 224 12.45 12.29 -19.86
CA MET A 224 11.47 12.06 -18.79
C MET A 224 10.16 12.79 -19.08
N ARG A 225 10.20 13.99 -19.62
CA ARG A 225 9.03 14.79 -20.00
C ARG A 225 8.14 14.05 -21.01
N TYR A 226 8.75 13.35 -21.97
CA TYR A 226 8.03 12.59 -23.01
C TYR A 226 7.84 11.11 -22.69
N HIS A 227 8.36 10.63 -21.53
CA HIS A 227 8.21 9.24 -21.14
C HIS A 227 6.72 8.85 -20.98
N PRO A 228 6.25 7.74 -21.60
CA PRO A 228 4.83 7.37 -21.64
C PRO A 228 4.15 7.29 -20.25
N VAL A 229 4.84 6.76 -19.23
CA VAL A 229 4.32 6.63 -17.87
C VAL A 229 4.09 8.01 -17.24
N TYR A 230 5.04 8.94 -17.35
CA TYR A 230 4.89 10.29 -16.80
C TYR A 230 3.82 11.11 -17.53
N ARG A 231 3.69 10.95 -18.84
CA ARG A 231 2.58 11.56 -19.59
C ARG A 231 1.22 11.03 -19.13
N ALA A 232 1.12 9.71 -18.95
CA ALA A 232 -0.08 9.07 -18.43
C ALA A 232 -0.42 9.56 -17.03
N GLN A 233 0.58 9.71 -16.16
CA GLN A 233 0.41 10.23 -14.80
C GLN A 233 -0.08 11.68 -14.77
N ARG A 234 0.52 12.58 -15.58
CA ARG A 234 0.08 13.97 -15.68
C ARG A 234 -1.36 14.09 -16.21
N LYS A 235 -1.69 13.33 -17.27
CA LYS A 235 -3.07 13.28 -17.79
C LYS A 235 -4.07 12.85 -16.73
N LEU A 236 -3.72 11.83 -15.94
CA LEU A 236 -4.55 11.35 -14.85
C LEU A 236 -4.73 12.42 -13.78
N MET A 237 -3.66 13.11 -13.35
CA MET A 237 -3.74 14.18 -12.36
C MET A 237 -4.61 15.35 -12.85
N LYS A 238 -4.48 15.74 -14.12
CA LYS A 238 -5.33 16.76 -14.71
C LYS A 238 -6.81 16.36 -14.68
N GLN A 239 -7.14 15.14 -15.09
CA GLN A 239 -8.51 14.64 -15.02
C GLN A 239 -9.05 14.66 -13.58
N LEU A 240 -8.26 14.23 -12.60
CA LEU A 240 -8.67 14.27 -11.19
C LEU A 240 -9.00 15.69 -10.73
N GLN A 241 -8.19 16.69 -11.11
CA GLN A 241 -8.44 18.08 -10.77
C GLN A 241 -9.71 18.61 -11.43
N ASP A 242 -9.94 18.28 -12.71
CA ASP A 242 -11.14 18.67 -13.44
C ASP A 242 -12.42 18.12 -12.76
N TYR A 243 -12.35 16.99 -12.06
CA TYR A 243 -13.43 16.43 -11.24
C TYR A 243 -13.51 17.03 -9.82
N GLY A 244 -12.59 17.91 -9.43
CA GLY A 244 -12.61 18.55 -8.11
C GLY A 244 -11.84 17.78 -7.02
N TYR A 245 -10.77 17.06 -7.39
CA TYR A 245 -9.97 16.28 -6.45
C TYR A 245 -9.49 17.12 -5.25
N ASN A 246 -8.99 18.33 -5.47
CA ASN A 246 -8.55 19.21 -4.38
C ASN A 246 -9.73 19.80 -3.60
N ASP A 247 -10.80 20.20 -4.31
CA ASP A 247 -11.89 20.97 -3.73
C ASP A 247 -12.95 20.12 -3.03
N VAL A 248 -13.12 18.88 -3.48
CA VAL A 248 -14.10 17.96 -2.90
C VAL A 248 -13.38 16.85 -2.15
N PHE A 249 -12.57 16.05 -2.84
CA PHE A 249 -12.00 14.83 -2.24
C PHE A 249 -11.04 15.17 -1.09
N LEU A 250 -10.00 15.99 -1.31
CA LEU A 250 -9.02 16.28 -0.25
C LEU A 250 -9.62 17.05 0.92
N LYS A 251 -10.57 17.97 0.69
CA LYS A 251 -11.25 18.67 1.79
C LYS A 251 -12.02 17.71 2.68
N ASN A 252 -12.75 16.78 2.09
CA ASN A 252 -13.47 15.76 2.88
C ASN A 252 -12.52 14.78 3.57
N MET A 253 -11.39 14.43 2.97
CA MET A 253 -10.33 13.64 3.61
C MET A 253 -9.76 14.32 4.86
N MET A 254 -9.59 15.64 4.84
CA MET A 254 -9.16 16.42 6.01
C MET A 254 -10.23 16.48 7.12
N ILE A 255 -11.51 16.38 6.78
CA ILE A 255 -12.59 16.26 7.77
C ILE A 255 -12.59 14.86 8.39
N LEU A 256 -12.44 13.83 7.57
CA LEU A 256 -12.40 12.44 8.03
C LEU A 256 -11.21 12.13 8.95
N SER A 257 -10.07 12.73 8.70
CA SER A 257 -8.82 12.40 9.40
C SER A 257 -8.07 13.64 9.87
N SER A 258 -8.01 13.83 11.18
CA SER A 258 -7.23 14.91 11.81
C SER A 258 -5.72 14.75 11.55
N SER A 259 -5.21 13.51 11.51
CA SER A 259 -3.80 13.24 11.19
C SER A 259 -3.49 13.55 9.72
N TYR A 260 -4.42 13.27 8.79
CA TYR A 260 -4.25 13.68 7.41
C TYR A 260 -4.30 15.21 7.25
N ARG A 261 -5.23 15.89 7.94
CA ARG A 261 -5.31 17.36 7.96
C ARG A 261 -3.98 17.97 8.39
N GLN A 262 -3.45 17.53 9.53
CA GLN A 262 -2.16 18.03 10.04
C GLN A 262 -1.01 17.81 9.04
N TYR A 263 -0.95 16.64 8.44
CA TYR A 263 0.04 16.33 7.41
C TYR A 263 -0.09 17.23 6.18
N HIS A 264 -1.32 17.43 5.70
CA HIS A 264 -1.61 18.27 4.54
C HIS A 264 -1.23 19.73 4.79
N GLU A 265 -1.60 20.28 5.95
CA GLU A 265 -1.26 21.67 6.34
C GLU A 265 0.26 21.89 6.43
N LEU A 266 1.01 20.91 6.93
CA LEU A 266 2.48 20.96 6.95
C LEU A 266 3.06 20.97 5.53
N LEU A 267 2.55 20.11 4.66
CA LEU A 267 2.97 20.08 3.25
C LEU A 267 2.63 21.39 2.53
N GLU A 268 1.46 21.98 2.78
CA GLU A 268 1.09 23.25 2.18
C GLU A 268 2.04 24.39 2.58
N LYS A 269 2.40 24.48 3.88
CA LYS A 269 3.38 25.47 4.36
C LYS A 269 4.74 25.31 3.66
N ILE A 270 5.21 24.08 3.51
CA ILE A 270 6.47 23.78 2.81
C ILE A 270 6.36 24.14 1.33
N ASN A 271 5.27 23.79 0.66
CA ASN A 271 5.03 24.10 -0.75
C ASN A 271 4.95 25.61 -0.98
N GLN A 272 4.27 26.35 -0.09
CA GLN A 272 4.22 27.82 -0.14
C GLN A 272 5.63 28.44 0.01
N ARG A 273 6.45 27.95 0.94
CA ARG A 273 7.85 28.37 1.09
C ARG A 273 8.68 28.06 -0.16
N LEU A 274 8.54 26.87 -0.73
CA LEU A 274 9.21 26.49 -1.98
C LEU A 274 8.72 27.34 -3.18
N ALA A 275 7.43 27.67 -3.24
CA ALA A 275 6.89 28.54 -4.28
C ALA A 275 7.50 29.95 -4.20
N VAL A 276 7.70 30.49 -2.98
CA VAL A 276 8.38 31.77 -2.78
C VAL A 276 9.87 31.69 -3.12
N ASP A 277 10.57 30.66 -2.61
CA ASP A 277 12.01 30.60 -2.69
C ASP A 277 12.56 30.26 -4.09
N ILE A 278 11.85 29.37 -4.82
CA ILE A 278 12.30 28.87 -6.13
C ILE A 278 11.22 28.93 -7.21
N GLY A 279 10.09 29.60 -6.96
CA GLY A 279 9.00 29.68 -7.92
C GLY A 279 8.39 28.32 -8.30
N LEU A 280 8.39 27.36 -7.37
CA LEU A 280 7.89 26.01 -7.62
C LEU A 280 6.38 26.06 -7.86
N HIS A 281 5.95 25.61 -9.03
CA HIS A 281 4.53 25.51 -9.37
C HIS A 281 4.29 24.43 -10.43
N TYR A 282 3.02 24.09 -10.68
CA TYR A 282 2.64 23.25 -11.81
C TYR A 282 2.22 24.12 -12.99
N ASP A 283 2.76 23.83 -14.18
CA ASP A 283 2.31 24.46 -15.42
C ASP A 283 0.95 23.89 -15.88
N SER A 284 0.41 24.43 -17.00
CA SER A 284 -0.87 23.99 -17.60
C SER A 284 -0.90 22.50 -17.98
N ASP A 285 0.25 21.90 -18.14
CA ASP A 285 0.42 20.47 -18.49
C ASP A 285 0.75 19.59 -17.29
N TYR A 286 0.63 20.14 -16.06
CA TYR A 286 0.99 19.47 -14.81
C TYR A 286 2.46 19.03 -14.74
N ASN A 287 3.36 19.76 -15.39
CA ASN A 287 4.79 19.63 -15.10
C ASN A 287 5.14 20.48 -13.88
N LEU A 288 5.97 19.95 -13.00
CA LEU A 288 6.50 20.70 -11.88
C LEU A 288 7.67 21.58 -12.39
N VAL A 289 7.44 22.88 -12.45
CA VAL A 289 8.39 23.87 -12.96
C VAL A 289 8.83 24.85 -11.87
N MET A 290 9.94 25.53 -12.11
CA MET A 290 10.53 26.53 -11.21
C MET A 290 10.91 27.76 -12.03
N HIS A 291 11.13 28.89 -11.36
CA HIS A 291 11.75 30.03 -12.03
C HIS A 291 13.14 29.63 -12.55
N GLU A 292 13.42 29.89 -13.83
CA GLU A 292 14.77 29.82 -14.36
C GLU A 292 15.56 31.01 -13.74
N ASN A 293 16.57 30.70 -12.92
CA ASN A 293 17.57 31.66 -12.52
C ASN A 293 18.61 31.82 -13.62
#